data_70cb573fcc2447950fe2e05f61d2768d
#
_entry.id   70cb573fcc2447950fe2e05f61d2768d
#
_cell.length_a   1.000
_cell.length_b   1.000
_cell.length_c   1.000
_cell.angle_alpha   90.00
_cell.angle_beta   90.00
_cell.angle_gamma   90.00
#
_symmetry.space_group_name_H-M   'P 1'
#
loop_
_entity.id
_entity.type
_entity.pdbx_description
1 polymer ?
#
loop_
_entity_poly.entity_id
_entity_poly.type
_entity_poly.pdbx_seq_one_letter_code
_entity_poly.pdbx_strand_id
1 'polypeptide(L)'
;MIQYLTHNQIDKKKWDATITECGNIYAYSWYLDMVHPHWEALVEDDYQAVMPITGGKKFGVNYLYQPYFVQQLGVFSKQPLTQEKTESFLKAIPSKYRFAEIRLNESITFDKEVQGIEYHRNVLLDLNQDYESIRANYHQNTKRNLAKAESNNLQLVTTVIPYHVVALFTDNRGALLDKWGDAEYARLTALGKVAVQRNSAFILGVTEKGVGLLLCAAIFMKTANRITFLFSGLRQEGKDRQAMTYLLDQVIQQNAGQPITFDFEGSDDENLARFYLGFGGNEVKYPSYTFNRLSPAGKAVLKVWKGRK
;
A
#
# COMPACT_ATOMS: atom_id res chain seq x y z
N MET A 1 6.37 12.18 -26.06
CA MET A 1 7.18 10.95 -26.35
C MET A 1 7.63 10.33 -25.03
N ILE A 2 7.50 8.99 -24.86
CA ILE A 2 7.93 8.29 -23.64
C ILE A 2 9.44 8.04 -23.69
N GLN A 3 10.15 8.47 -22.65
CA GLN A 3 11.59 8.28 -22.47
C GLN A 3 11.85 7.37 -21.27
N TYR A 4 12.86 6.53 -21.37
CA TYR A 4 13.37 5.74 -20.26
C TYR A 4 14.54 6.46 -19.59
N LEU A 5 14.44 6.65 -18.27
CA LEU A 5 15.44 7.32 -17.44
C LEU A 5 15.97 6.39 -16.37
N THR A 6 17.29 6.37 -16.20
CA THR A 6 17.94 5.76 -15.05
C THR A 6 17.78 6.63 -13.82
N HIS A 7 17.97 6.08 -12.61
CA HIS A 7 17.76 6.78 -11.34
C HIS A 7 18.40 8.18 -11.29
N ASN A 8 19.65 8.31 -11.73
CA ASN A 8 20.39 9.57 -11.67
C ASN A 8 19.92 10.62 -12.70
N GLN A 9 19.12 10.23 -13.69
CA GLN A 9 18.58 11.10 -14.72
C GLN A 9 17.20 11.66 -14.35
N ILE A 10 16.57 11.14 -13.29
CA ILE A 10 15.22 11.52 -12.88
C ILE A 10 15.26 12.87 -12.16
N ASP A 11 14.54 13.85 -12.69
CA ASP A 11 14.23 15.09 -11.97
C ASP A 11 13.13 14.81 -10.93
N LYS A 12 13.57 14.53 -9.69
CA LYS A 12 12.67 14.18 -8.60
C LYS A 12 11.68 15.29 -8.25
N LYS A 13 12.01 16.55 -8.50
CA LYS A 13 11.10 17.67 -8.25
C LYS A 13 9.93 17.67 -9.24
N LYS A 14 10.21 17.48 -10.54
CA LYS A 14 9.17 17.35 -11.56
C LYS A 14 8.35 16.08 -11.37
N TRP A 15 9.02 14.98 -11.03
CA TRP A 15 8.39 13.71 -10.69
C TRP A 15 7.37 13.87 -9.56
N ASP A 16 7.81 14.39 -8.41
CA ASP A 16 6.95 14.55 -7.23
C ASP A 16 5.80 15.53 -7.47
N ALA A 17 5.98 16.54 -8.33
CA ALA A 17 4.90 17.43 -8.73
C ALA A 17 3.77 16.65 -9.44
N THR A 18 4.10 15.72 -10.35
CA THR A 18 3.11 14.88 -11.02
C THR A 18 2.43 13.92 -10.03
N ILE A 19 3.20 13.30 -9.13
CA ILE A 19 2.66 12.37 -8.13
C ILE A 19 1.74 13.08 -7.13
N THR A 20 2.04 14.34 -6.79
CA THR A 20 1.20 15.14 -5.88
C THR A 20 -0.22 15.32 -6.43
N GLU A 21 -0.36 15.55 -7.73
CA GLU A 21 -1.67 15.66 -8.39
C GLU A 21 -2.44 14.33 -8.39
N CYS A 22 -1.71 13.20 -8.44
CA CYS A 22 -2.32 11.85 -8.43
C CYS A 22 -2.64 11.33 -7.02
N GLY A 23 -2.06 11.90 -5.96
CA GLY A 23 -2.34 11.55 -4.56
C GLY A 23 -1.85 10.17 -4.10
N ASN A 24 -0.96 9.51 -4.84
CA ASN A 24 -0.46 8.17 -4.50
C ASN A 24 0.84 8.26 -3.69
N ILE A 25 0.81 7.81 -2.42
CA ILE A 25 1.95 7.90 -1.51
C ILE A 25 3.14 7.05 -1.95
N TYR A 26 2.91 5.88 -2.55
CA TYR A 26 3.95 4.92 -2.91
C TYR A 26 4.86 5.41 -4.04
N ALA A 27 4.35 6.30 -4.88
CA ALA A 27 5.05 6.77 -6.08
C ALA A 27 5.90 8.03 -5.85
N TYR A 28 5.83 8.67 -4.68
CA TYR A 28 6.76 9.76 -4.38
C TYR A 28 8.22 9.30 -4.45
N SER A 29 9.08 10.14 -5.00
CA SER A 29 10.49 9.81 -5.20
C SER A 29 11.19 9.39 -3.91
N TRP A 30 10.91 10.08 -2.79
CA TRP A 30 11.47 9.73 -1.48
C TRP A 30 10.99 8.37 -0.98
N TYR A 31 9.74 7.98 -1.27
CA TYR A 31 9.19 6.69 -0.89
C TYR A 31 9.86 5.57 -1.70
N LEU A 32 9.94 5.75 -3.01
CA LEU A 32 10.62 4.84 -3.92
C LEU A 32 12.10 4.67 -3.55
N ASP A 33 12.81 5.74 -3.19
CA ASP A 33 14.19 5.67 -2.71
C ASP A 33 14.34 4.78 -1.46
N MET A 34 13.35 4.76 -0.58
CA MET A 34 13.36 3.93 0.62
C MET A 34 13.07 2.45 0.33
N VAL A 35 12.14 2.16 -0.57
CA VAL A 35 11.71 0.77 -0.84
C VAL A 35 12.48 0.12 -1.97
N HIS A 36 13.03 0.91 -2.89
CA HIS A 36 13.81 0.46 -4.06
C HIS A 36 14.85 1.51 -4.49
N PRO A 37 16.02 1.63 -3.85
CA PRO A 37 16.96 2.76 -4.03
C PRO A 37 17.46 3.03 -5.44
N HIS A 38 17.36 2.05 -6.34
CA HIS A 38 17.82 2.14 -7.73
C HIS A 38 16.68 2.05 -8.73
N TRP A 39 15.49 2.54 -8.36
CA TRP A 39 14.37 2.57 -9.28
C TRP A 39 14.67 3.44 -10.51
N GLU A 40 14.11 3.06 -11.63
CA GLU A 40 14.21 3.73 -12.91
C GLU A 40 12.83 4.27 -13.30
N ALA A 41 12.71 4.99 -14.42
CA ALA A 41 11.44 5.60 -14.80
C ALA A 41 11.18 5.53 -16.31
N LEU A 42 9.91 5.46 -16.66
CA LEU A 42 9.39 5.94 -17.94
C LEU A 42 8.74 7.30 -17.72
N VAL A 43 9.08 8.27 -18.54
CA VAL A 43 8.62 9.65 -18.43
C VAL A 43 8.12 10.12 -19.78
N GLU A 44 6.93 10.68 -19.83
CA GLU A 44 6.37 11.28 -21.03
C GLU A 44 6.39 12.80 -20.93
N ASP A 45 6.84 13.46 -22.01
CA ASP A 45 6.69 14.89 -22.27
C ASP A 45 6.89 15.79 -21.03
N ASP A 46 8.11 15.97 -20.58
CA ASP A 46 8.44 16.78 -19.40
C ASP A 46 7.58 16.45 -18.15
N TYR A 47 7.46 15.17 -17.84
CA TYR A 47 6.76 14.64 -16.66
C TYR A 47 5.22 14.87 -16.66
N GLN A 48 4.57 14.93 -17.82
CA GLN A 48 3.11 14.96 -17.91
C GLN A 48 2.49 13.62 -17.48
N ALA A 49 3.18 12.52 -17.80
CA ALA A 49 2.89 11.21 -17.27
C ALA A 49 4.17 10.45 -16.94
N VAL A 50 4.14 9.64 -15.91
CA VAL A 50 5.31 8.92 -15.37
C VAL A 50 4.95 7.51 -14.94
N MET A 51 5.92 6.59 -15.01
CA MET A 51 5.78 5.24 -14.48
C MET A 51 7.09 4.79 -13.83
N PRO A 52 7.11 4.43 -12.53
CA PRO A 52 8.31 3.90 -11.90
C PRO A 52 8.59 2.48 -12.39
N ILE A 53 9.86 2.18 -12.58
CA ILE A 53 10.37 0.88 -13.00
C ILE A 53 11.18 0.28 -11.85
N THR A 54 10.57 -0.66 -11.15
CA THR A 54 11.17 -1.33 -9.98
C THR A 54 11.79 -2.66 -10.42
N GLY A 55 13.02 -2.57 -10.91
CA GLY A 55 13.75 -3.70 -11.51
C GLY A 55 14.62 -4.45 -10.52
N GLY A 56 14.71 -5.77 -10.69
CA GLY A 56 15.68 -6.64 -10.02
C GLY A 56 16.44 -7.50 -11.02
N LYS A 57 17.49 -8.17 -10.54
CA LYS A 57 18.24 -9.16 -11.32
C LYS A 57 18.42 -10.44 -10.51
N LYS A 58 18.04 -11.58 -11.10
CA LYS A 58 18.21 -12.90 -10.48
C LYS A 58 18.60 -13.92 -11.55
N PHE A 59 19.61 -14.74 -11.26
CA PHE A 59 20.15 -15.73 -12.20
C PHE A 59 20.49 -15.15 -13.59
N GLY A 60 21.03 -13.90 -13.61
CA GLY A 60 21.36 -13.21 -14.86
C GLY A 60 20.17 -12.56 -15.58
N VAL A 61 18.94 -12.78 -15.15
CA VAL A 61 17.72 -12.26 -15.75
C VAL A 61 17.24 -10.99 -15.04
N ASN A 62 17.01 -9.91 -15.80
CA ASN A 62 16.35 -8.73 -15.28
C ASN A 62 14.83 -8.95 -15.27
N TYR A 63 14.19 -8.54 -14.19
CA TYR A 63 12.73 -8.64 -14.01
C TYR A 63 12.17 -7.42 -13.29
N LEU A 64 10.88 -7.16 -13.44
CA LEU A 64 10.15 -6.16 -12.67
C LEU A 64 9.36 -6.86 -11.58
N TYR A 65 9.28 -6.22 -10.43
CA TYR A 65 8.52 -6.74 -9.29
C TYR A 65 7.94 -5.61 -8.46
N GLN A 66 6.93 -5.94 -7.65
CA GLN A 66 6.37 -5.02 -6.68
C GLN A 66 7.25 -4.99 -5.43
N PRO A 67 7.84 -3.84 -5.05
CA PRO A 67 8.61 -3.73 -3.82
C PRO A 67 7.74 -4.00 -2.59
N TYR A 68 8.35 -4.47 -1.50
CA TYR A 68 7.66 -4.55 -0.22
C TYR A 68 7.18 -3.18 0.24
N PHE A 69 6.04 -3.15 0.93
CA PHE A 69 5.38 -1.94 1.44
C PHE A 69 4.88 -1.00 0.34
N VAL A 70 4.61 -1.53 -0.82
CA VAL A 70 4.03 -0.82 -1.97
C VAL A 70 2.87 -1.65 -2.50
N GLN A 71 1.64 -1.15 -2.35
CA GLN A 71 0.49 -1.87 -2.91
C GLN A 71 0.35 -1.61 -4.40
N GLN A 72 0.42 -0.37 -4.84
CA GLN A 72 0.08 0.05 -6.19
C GLN A 72 1.11 1.02 -6.76
N LEU A 73 1.49 0.80 -8.02
CA LEU A 73 2.32 1.70 -8.83
C LEU A 73 1.67 1.86 -10.22
N GLY A 74 2.43 1.72 -11.29
CA GLY A 74 1.96 1.86 -12.67
C GLY A 74 2.10 3.27 -13.19
N VAL A 75 1.20 3.69 -14.06
CA VAL A 75 1.24 4.99 -14.73
C VAL A 75 0.53 6.04 -13.89
N PHE A 76 1.15 7.17 -13.70
CA PHE A 76 0.60 8.37 -13.07
C PHE A 76 0.61 9.51 -14.08
N SER A 77 -0.48 10.26 -14.19
CA SER A 77 -0.63 11.31 -15.21
C SER A 77 -1.41 12.49 -14.66
N LYS A 78 -1.01 13.69 -15.05
CA LYS A 78 -1.75 14.94 -14.78
C LYS A 78 -3.07 15.03 -15.55
N GLN A 79 -3.21 14.21 -16.58
CA GLN A 79 -4.43 14.08 -17.38
C GLN A 79 -5.09 12.73 -17.11
N PRO A 80 -6.40 12.60 -17.32
CA PRO A 80 -7.07 11.31 -17.20
C PRO A 80 -6.36 10.22 -18.01
N LEU A 81 -6.14 9.06 -17.38
CA LEU A 81 -5.51 7.92 -18.03
C LEU A 81 -6.52 7.23 -18.94
N THR A 82 -6.10 6.95 -20.17
CA THR A 82 -6.81 6.05 -21.07
C THR A 82 -6.10 4.69 -21.14
N GLN A 83 -6.81 3.67 -21.63
CA GLN A 83 -6.22 2.37 -21.86
C GLN A 83 -5.03 2.45 -22.82
N GLU A 84 -5.17 3.21 -23.94
CA GLU A 84 -4.11 3.38 -24.95
C GLU A 84 -2.85 4.03 -24.33
N LYS A 85 -3.04 5.04 -23.46
CA LYS A 85 -1.93 5.67 -22.74
C LYS A 85 -1.23 4.65 -21.85
N THR A 86 -1.98 3.91 -21.07
CA THR A 86 -1.43 2.86 -20.19
C THR A 86 -0.68 1.80 -20.99
N GLU A 87 -1.27 1.29 -22.06
CA GLU A 87 -0.61 0.31 -22.93
C GLU A 87 0.67 0.85 -23.58
N SER A 88 0.71 2.14 -23.92
CA SER A 88 1.92 2.76 -24.49
C SER A 88 3.08 2.73 -23.50
N PHE A 89 2.83 2.97 -22.20
CA PHE A 89 3.81 2.83 -21.14
C PHE A 89 4.24 1.37 -20.92
N LEU A 90 3.28 0.44 -20.90
CA LEU A 90 3.58 -0.99 -20.75
C LEU A 90 4.44 -1.51 -21.91
N LYS A 91 4.18 -1.06 -23.15
CA LYS A 91 4.98 -1.36 -24.34
C LYS A 91 6.37 -0.72 -24.31
N ALA A 92 6.51 0.44 -23.67
CA ALA A 92 7.77 1.17 -23.51
C ALA A 92 8.71 0.55 -22.44
N ILE A 93 8.25 -0.45 -21.66
CA ILE A 93 9.10 -1.17 -20.69
C ILE A 93 10.31 -1.75 -21.42
N PRO A 94 11.55 -1.41 -21.03
CA PRO A 94 12.78 -1.81 -21.72
C PRO A 94 12.87 -3.32 -21.92
N SER A 95 13.28 -3.74 -23.10
CA SER A 95 13.39 -5.16 -23.52
C SER A 95 14.38 -5.97 -22.69
N LYS A 96 15.27 -5.30 -21.93
CA LYS A 96 16.16 -5.94 -20.95
C LYS A 96 15.37 -6.69 -19.86
N TYR A 97 14.16 -6.24 -19.52
CA TYR A 97 13.27 -6.90 -18.57
C TYR A 97 12.55 -8.06 -19.27
N ARG A 98 12.85 -9.27 -18.83
CA ARG A 98 12.36 -10.51 -19.45
C ARG A 98 11.14 -11.09 -18.75
N PHE A 99 10.84 -10.63 -17.56
CA PHE A 99 9.69 -11.02 -16.75
C PHE A 99 9.19 -9.79 -15.96
N ALA A 100 7.90 -9.66 -15.78
CA ALA A 100 7.31 -8.69 -14.88
C ALA A 100 6.13 -9.29 -14.12
N GLU A 101 5.98 -8.86 -12.88
CA GLU A 101 4.82 -9.07 -12.04
C GLU A 101 4.68 -7.81 -11.16
N ILE A 102 3.89 -6.86 -11.62
CA ILE A 102 3.73 -5.54 -11.02
C ILE A 102 2.26 -5.23 -10.83
N ARG A 103 1.93 -4.48 -9.80
CA ARG A 103 0.58 -3.98 -9.52
C ARG A 103 0.47 -2.54 -9.99
N LEU A 104 -0.56 -2.28 -10.77
CA LEU A 104 -0.86 -0.95 -11.27
C LEU A 104 -1.80 -0.25 -10.27
N ASN A 105 -2.03 1.05 -10.44
CA ASN A 105 -2.92 1.77 -9.54
C ASN A 105 -4.39 1.71 -9.99
N GLU A 106 -5.28 2.01 -9.07
CA GLU A 106 -6.73 1.89 -9.24
C GLU A 106 -7.34 2.88 -10.25
N SER A 107 -6.61 3.93 -10.64
CA SER A 107 -7.06 4.84 -11.70
C SER A 107 -6.89 4.26 -13.11
N ILE A 108 -6.19 3.13 -13.21
CA ILE A 108 -5.97 2.43 -14.48
C ILE A 108 -7.12 1.44 -14.71
N THR A 109 -7.85 1.64 -15.79
CA THR A 109 -8.93 0.75 -16.21
C THR A 109 -8.63 0.17 -17.60
N PHE A 110 -9.14 -1.04 -17.85
CA PHE A 110 -9.04 -1.69 -19.13
C PHE A 110 -10.46 -2.08 -19.58
N ASP A 111 -10.96 -1.41 -20.62
CA ASP A 111 -12.28 -1.67 -21.21
C ASP A 111 -12.28 -2.92 -22.09
N LYS A 112 -11.11 -3.30 -22.58
CA LYS A 112 -10.88 -4.49 -23.39
C LYS A 112 -9.93 -5.43 -22.67
N GLU A 113 -10.13 -6.73 -22.88
CA GLU A 113 -9.22 -7.73 -22.35
C GLU A 113 -7.77 -7.50 -22.83
N VAL A 114 -6.85 -7.39 -21.89
CA VAL A 114 -5.43 -7.26 -22.13
C VAL A 114 -4.72 -8.45 -21.51
N GLN A 115 -3.93 -9.15 -22.32
CA GLN A 115 -3.21 -10.33 -21.84
C GLN A 115 -2.27 -9.99 -20.68
N GLY A 116 -2.36 -10.77 -19.61
CA GLY A 116 -1.51 -10.61 -18.42
C GLY A 116 -2.03 -9.60 -17.41
N ILE A 117 -3.26 -9.08 -17.59
CA ILE A 117 -3.96 -8.28 -16.60
C ILE A 117 -4.80 -9.20 -15.70
N GLU A 118 -4.64 -9.03 -14.40
CA GLU A 118 -5.46 -9.63 -13.34
C GLU A 118 -5.89 -8.51 -12.40
N TYR A 119 -7.02 -8.68 -11.70
CA TYR A 119 -7.54 -7.67 -10.78
C TYR A 119 -7.42 -8.13 -9.33
N HIS A 120 -7.04 -7.19 -8.47
CA HIS A 120 -6.95 -7.33 -7.03
C HIS A 120 -7.94 -6.41 -6.34
N ARG A 121 -8.28 -6.74 -5.10
CA ARG A 121 -9.21 -5.98 -4.27
C ARG A 121 -8.49 -4.92 -3.45
N ASN A 122 -9.06 -3.71 -3.41
CA ASN A 122 -8.81 -2.70 -2.40
C ASN A 122 -10.12 -2.32 -1.71
N VAL A 123 -10.07 -1.67 -0.55
CA VAL A 123 -11.24 -1.17 0.17
C VAL A 123 -11.01 0.28 0.52
N LEU A 124 -11.89 1.14 0.05
CA LEU A 124 -11.84 2.59 0.26
C LEU A 124 -13.09 3.08 1.01
N LEU A 125 -12.90 4.01 1.92
CA LEU A 125 -13.98 4.66 2.66
C LEU A 125 -13.90 6.18 2.44
N ASP A 126 -14.97 6.77 1.95
CA ASP A 126 -15.10 8.23 1.84
C ASP A 126 -15.37 8.83 3.22
N LEU A 127 -14.47 9.70 3.69
CA LEU A 127 -14.62 10.41 4.96
C LEU A 127 -15.28 11.79 4.81
N ASN A 128 -15.69 12.21 3.61
CA ASN A 128 -16.38 13.45 3.36
C ASN A 128 -17.86 13.39 3.79
N GLN A 129 -18.10 12.80 4.95
CA GLN A 129 -19.40 12.65 5.59
C GLN A 129 -19.20 12.83 7.11
N ASP A 130 -20.25 13.24 7.83
CA ASP A 130 -20.18 13.26 9.28
C ASP A 130 -20.01 11.83 9.84
N TYR A 131 -19.40 11.75 11.03
CA TYR A 131 -19.07 10.47 11.64
C TYR A 131 -20.28 9.57 11.89
N GLU A 132 -21.42 10.15 12.29
CA GLU A 132 -22.64 9.37 12.56
C GLU A 132 -23.17 8.71 11.29
N SER A 133 -23.11 9.41 10.16
CA SER A 133 -23.46 8.87 8.84
C SER A 133 -22.53 7.74 8.43
N ILE A 134 -21.22 7.89 8.63
CA ILE A 134 -20.24 6.82 8.36
C ILE A 134 -20.49 5.62 9.28
N ARG A 135 -20.66 5.84 10.57
CA ARG A 135 -20.91 4.79 11.57
C ARG A 135 -22.24 4.06 11.34
N ALA A 136 -23.25 4.73 10.84
CA ALA A 136 -24.52 4.11 10.47
C ALA A 136 -24.35 3.00 9.43
N ASN A 137 -23.38 3.16 8.50
CA ASN A 137 -23.07 2.21 7.45
C ASN A 137 -22.16 1.06 7.91
N TYR A 138 -21.65 1.06 9.14
CA TYR A 138 -20.88 -0.07 9.66
C TYR A 138 -21.70 -1.35 9.67
N HIS A 139 -21.10 -2.46 9.29
CA HIS A 139 -21.73 -3.76 9.40
C HIS A 139 -22.03 -4.12 10.87
N GLN A 140 -23.07 -4.89 11.11
CA GLN A 140 -23.50 -5.27 12.45
C GLN A 140 -22.40 -5.92 13.30
N ASN A 141 -21.51 -6.70 12.66
CA ASN A 141 -20.37 -7.30 13.35
C ASN A 141 -19.38 -6.23 13.84
N THR A 142 -19.08 -5.23 13.02
CA THR A 142 -18.19 -4.12 13.38
C THR A 142 -18.80 -3.28 14.51
N LYS A 143 -20.11 -2.99 14.47
CA LYS A 143 -20.84 -2.31 15.57
C LYS A 143 -20.73 -3.07 16.89
N ARG A 144 -20.92 -4.40 16.88
CA ARG A 144 -20.76 -5.23 18.09
C ARG A 144 -19.33 -5.23 18.61
N ASN A 145 -18.34 -5.35 17.70
CA ASN A 145 -16.94 -5.35 18.06
C ASN A 145 -16.52 -3.98 18.64
N LEU A 146 -17.02 -2.90 18.08
CA LEU A 146 -16.76 -1.56 18.59
C LEU A 146 -17.39 -1.36 19.98
N ALA A 147 -18.64 -1.77 20.20
CA ALA A 147 -19.29 -1.73 21.52
C ALA A 147 -18.50 -2.55 22.56
N LYS A 148 -17.97 -3.73 22.17
CA LYS A 148 -17.07 -4.51 23.01
C LYS A 148 -15.76 -3.76 23.29
N ALA A 149 -15.17 -3.12 22.30
CA ALA A 149 -13.96 -2.31 22.47
C ALA A 149 -14.17 -1.14 23.43
N GLU A 150 -15.26 -0.40 23.28
CA GLU A 150 -15.66 0.71 24.14
C GLU A 150 -15.82 0.27 25.61
N SER A 151 -16.31 -0.95 25.87
CA SER A 151 -16.41 -1.52 27.22
C SER A 151 -15.09 -1.97 27.84
N ASN A 152 -14.01 -2.09 27.04
CA ASN A 152 -12.71 -2.56 27.50
C ASN A 152 -11.76 -1.44 27.97
N ASN A 153 -12.26 -0.25 28.24
CA ASN A 153 -11.49 0.86 28.79
C ASN A 153 -10.21 1.17 27.96
N LEU A 154 -10.33 1.13 26.64
CA LEU A 154 -9.23 1.38 25.70
C LEU A 154 -8.95 2.88 25.56
N GLN A 155 -7.70 3.22 25.27
CA GLN A 155 -7.31 4.59 24.95
C GLN A 155 -6.29 4.64 23.80
N LEU A 156 -6.40 5.68 22.96
CA LEU A 156 -5.39 5.98 21.96
C LEU A 156 -4.11 6.51 22.62
N VAL A 157 -2.96 6.15 22.05
CA VAL A 157 -1.66 6.71 22.40
C VAL A 157 -0.91 7.14 21.13
N THR A 158 -0.28 8.31 21.20
CA THR A 158 0.48 8.92 20.11
C THR A 158 2.00 8.81 20.31
N THR A 159 2.45 8.28 21.45
CA THR A 159 3.87 8.11 21.79
C THR A 159 4.50 6.87 21.14
N VAL A 160 3.78 6.25 20.21
CA VAL A 160 4.23 5.06 19.47
C VAL A 160 5.15 5.46 18.32
N ILE A 161 6.24 4.73 18.17
CA ILE A 161 7.18 4.90 17.06
C ILE A 161 7.12 3.68 16.10
N PRO A 162 7.64 3.76 14.86
CA PRO A 162 7.57 2.67 13.89
C PRO A 162 8.09 1.33 14.42
N TYR A 163 9.16 1.37 15.23
CA TYR A 163 9.71 0.17 15.85
C TYR A 163 8.68 -0.61 16.69
N HIS A 164 7.84 0.08 17.46
CA HIS A 164 6.81 -0.59 18.28
C HIS A 164 5.77 -1.32 17.43
N VAL A 165 5.40 -0.74 16.27
CA VAL A 165 4.45 -1.37 15.33
C VAL A 165 5.07 -2.64 14.75
N VAL A 166 6.32 -2.56 14.32
CA VAL A 166 7.06 -3.70 13.76
C VAL A 166 7.25 -4.79 14.82
N ALA A 167 7.66 -4.44 16.05
CA ALA A 167 7.81 -5.39 17.15
C ALA A 167 6.50 -6.14 17.45
N LEU A 168 5.38 -5.42 17.58
CA LEU A 168 4.06 -6.05 17.75
C LEU A 168 3.70 -7.02 16.63
N PHE A 169 4.09 -6.71 15.40
CA PHE A 169 3.85 -7.60 14.25
C PHE A 169 4.75 -8.83 14.30
N THR A 170 6.06 -8.66 14.55
CA THR A 170 7.02 -9.76 14.58
C THR A 170 6.75 -10.73 15.74
N ASP A 171 6.35 -10.22 16.91
CA ASP A 171 6.02 -11.04 18.08
C ASP A 171 4.78 -11.92 17.89
N ASN A 172 3.97 -11.65 16.86
CA ASN A 172 2.71 -12.35 16.61
C ASN A 172 2.66 -12.97 15.20
N ARG A 173 2.21 -12.20 14.21
CA ARG A 173 1.98 -12.70 12.85
C ARG A 173 3.28 -12.86 12.06
N GLY A 174 4.28 -12.02 12.34
CA GLY A 174 5.57 -12.06 11.67
C GLY A 174 6.35 -13.34 11.91
N ALA A 175 6.22 -13.94 13.10
CA ALA A 175 6.83 -15.23 13.43
C ALA A 175 6.33 -16.38 12.55
N LEU A 176 5.21 -16.21 11.85
CA LEU A 176 4.59 -17.20 10.95
C LEU A 176 4.90 -16.94 9.47
N LEU A 177 5.61 -15.85 9.16
CA LEU A 177 5.90 -15.44 7.78
C LEU A 177 7.36 -15.69 7.42
N ASP A 178 7.65 -16.77 6.72
CA ASP A 178 8.99 -17.09 6.17
C ASP A 178 9.50 -16.09 5.11
N LYS A 179 8.71 -15.10 4.74
CA LYS A 179 8.98 -14.22 3.58
C LYS A 179 9.76 -12.95 3.93
N TRP A 180 9.71 -12.50 5.18
CA TRP A 180 10.33 -11.26 5.63
C TRP A 180 11.40 -11.54 6.66
N GLY A 181 12.59 -10.99 6.43
CA GLY A 181 13.71 -11.04 7.37
C GLY A 181 13.94 -9.68 8.05
N ASP A 182 15.00 -9.61 8.85
CA ASP A 182 15.39 -8.41 9.60
C ASP A 182 15.59 -7.19 8.69
N ALA A 183 16.05 -7.41 7.46
CA ALA A 183 16.26 -6.33 6.49
C ALA A 183 14.96 -5.64 6.06
N GLU A 184 13.88 -6.41 5.83
CA GLU A 184 12.57 -5.87 5.48
C GLU A 184 11.96 -5.13 6.67
N TYR A 185 12.05 -5.66 7.87
CA TYR A 185 11.58 -5.01 9.10
C TYR A 185 12.36 -3.72 9.42
N ALA A 186 13.67 -3.73 9.24
CA ALA A 186 14.50 -2.52 9.38
C ALA A 186 14.11 -1.46 8.35
N ARG A 187 13.84 -1.86 7.10
CA ARG A 187 13.39 -0.96 6.03
C ARG A 187 12.04 -0.34 6.36
N LEU A 188 11.07 -1.13 6.83
CA LEU A 188 9.76 -0.64 7.24
C LEU A 188 9.87 0.38 8.39
N THR A 189 10.70 0.06 9.39
CA THR A 189 10.97 0.97 10.51
C THR A 189 11.57 2.29 10.03
N ALA A 190 12.54 2.23 9.11
CA ALA A 190 13.19 3.42 8.53
C ALA A 190 12.18 4.22 7.67
N LEU A 191 11.38 3.55 6.85
CA LEU A 191 10.33 4.16 6.04
C LEU A 191 9.33 4.93 6.90
N GLY A 192 8.81 4.29 7.96
CA GLY A 192 7.87 4.94 8.88
C GLY A 192 8.49 6.17 9.58
N LYS A 193 9.78 6.08 9.99
CA LYS A 193 10.50 7.21 10.59
C LYS A 193 10.63 8.38 9.62
N VAL A 194 11.07 8.13 8.39
CA VAL A 194 11.21 9.17 7.36
C VAL A 194 9.85 9.77 7.01
N ALA A 195 8.81 8.96 6.89
CA ALA A 195 7.46 9.43 6.58
C ALA A 195 6.90 10.36 7.67
N VAL A 196 7.11 10.03 8.95
CA VAL A 196 6.70 10.90 10.08
C VAL A 196 7.48 12.21 10.06
N GLN A 197 8.81 12.18 9.84
CA GLN A 197 9.63 13.38 9.73
C GLN A 197 9.21 14.31 8.57
N ARG A 198 8.63 13.74 7.52
CA ARG A 198 8.11 14.47 6.35
C ARG A 198 6.65 14.92 6.50
N ASN A 199 6.01 14.68 7.64
CA ASN A 199 4.57 14.87 7.83
C ASN A 199 3.71 14.09 6.82
N SER A 200 4.25 13.02 6.24
CA SER A 200 3.57 12.12 5.30
C SER A 200 3.04 10.85 5.99
N ALA A 201 3.16 10.75 7.31
CA ALA A 201 2.60 9.67 8.11
C ALA A 201 2.34 10.11 9.54
N PHE A 202 1.47 9.37 10.21
CA PHE A 202 1.30 9.38 11.67
C PHE A 202 1.19 7.95 12.19
N ILE A 203 1.46 7.77 13.48
CA ILE A 203 1.43 6.46 14.12
C ILE A 203 0.54 6.57 15.34
N LEU A 204 -0.37 5.63 15.48
CA LEU A 204 -1.24 5.51 16.63
C LEU A 204 -1.15 4.11 17.21
N GLY A 205 -1.31 4.03 18.51
CA GLY A 205 -1.46 2.78 19.24
C GLY A 205 -2.69 2.79 20.13
N VAL A 206 -3.01 1.64 20.65
CA VAL A 206 -4.08 1.45 21.65
C VAL A 206 -3.50 0.72 22.85
N THR A 207 -3.75 1.26 24.02
CA THR A 207 -3.45 0.64 25.32
C THR A 207 -4.74 0.48 26.12
N GLU A 208 -4.70 -0.35 27.15
CA GLU A 208 -5.70 -0.33 28.22
C GLU A 208 -5.37 0.80 29.18
N LYS A 209 -6.37 1.64 29.52
CA LYS A 209 -6.20 2.77 30.42
C LYS A 209 -5.71 2.33 31.81
N GLY A 210 -4.60 2.91 32.25
CA GLY A 210 -3.99 2.60 33.53
C GLY A 210 -3.05 1.38 33.54
N VAL A 211 -3.02 0.57 32.47
CA VAL A 211 -2.14 -0.63 32.37
C VAL A 211 -0.87 -0.34 31.58
N GLY A 212 -0.96 0.53 30.56
CA GLY A 212 0.18 0.92 29.72
C GLY A 212 0.62 -0.15 28.70
N LEU A 213 0.04 -1.34 28.69
CA LEU A 213 0.35 -2.39 27.71
C LEU A 213 -0.13 -1.99 26.32
N LEU A 214 0.78 -1.90 25.36
CA LEU A 214 0.43 -1.62 23.97
C LEU A 214 -0.24 -2.84 23.35
N LEU A 215 -1.53 -2.73 23.04
CA LEU A 215 -2.38 -3.82 22.53
C LEU A 215 -2.32 -3.95 21.00
N CYS A 216 -2.33 -2.81 20.31
CA CYS A 216 -2.10 -2.72 18.87
C CYS A 216 -1.49 -1.37 18.52
N ALA A 217 -0.89 -1.30 17.34
CA ALA A 217 -0.40 -0.05 16.77
C ALA A 217 -0.37 -0.13 15.25
N ALA A 218 -0.46 1.04 14.59
CA ALA A 218 -0.43 1.11 13.14
C ALA A 218 0.29 2.35 12.62
N ILE A 219 0.86 2.20 11.41
CA ILE A 219 1.43 3.27 10.60
C ILE A 219 0.39 3.64 9.56
N PHE A 220 -0.01 4.91 9.56
CA PHE A 220 -0.90 5.50 8.56
C PHE A 220 -0.09 6.47 7.71
N MET A 221 -0.02 6.20 6.41
CA MET A 221 0.53 7.17 5.45
C MET A 221 -0.54 8.19 5.09
N LYS A 222 -0.10 9.41 4.76
CA LYS A 222 -1.05 10.47 4.43
C LYS A 222 -0.54 11.33 3.28
N THR A 223 -1.47 11.63 2.35
CA THR A 223 -1.37 12.68 1.34
C THR A 223 -2.41 13.75 1.62
N ALA A 224 -2.56 14.74 0.72
CA ALA A 224 -3.57 15.78 0.88
C ALA A 224 -5.01 15.24 0.93
N ASN A 225 -5.29 14.15 0.22
CA ASN A 225 -6.65 13.61 0.00
C ASN A 225 -6.82 12.14 0.39
N ARG A 226 -5.78 11.50 0.98
CA ARG A 226 -5.83 10.07 1.33
C ARG A 226 -5.08 9.76 2.63
N ILE A 227 -5.67 8.91 3.45
CA ILE A 227 -5.00 8.24 4.57
C ILE A 227 -4.94 6.75 4.22
N THR A 228 -3.74 6.18 4.17
CA THR A 228 -3.53 4.77 3.84
C THR A 228 -3.08 4.01 5.09
N PHE A 229 -3.81 2.97 5.46
CA PHE A 229 -3.49 2.06 6.57
C PHE A 229 -2.38 1.09 6.12
N LEU A 230 -1.13 1.57 6.15
CA LEU A 230 0.01 0.87 5.55
C LEU A 230 0.39 -0.42 6.28
N PHE A 231 0.47 -0.38 7.60
CA PHE A 231 1.01 -1.50 8.36
C PHE A 231 0.56 -1.47 9.82
N SER A 232 0.35 -2.64 10.41
CA SER A 232 -0.10 -2.74 11.81
C SER A 232 0.46 -3.97 12.52
N GLY A 233 0.59 -3.84 13.83
CA GLY A 233 0.85 -4.93 14.76
C GLY A 233 -0.27 -5.05 15.81
N LEU A 234 -0.61 -6.27 16.20
CA LEU A 234 -1.73 -6.56 17.11
C LEU A 234 -1.37 -7.75 18.00
N ARG A 235 -1.40 -7.57 19.31
CA ARG A 235 -1.25 -8.64 20.29
C ARG A 235 -2.52 -9.50 20.38
N GLN A 236 -2.40 -10.70 20.93
CA GLN A 236 -3.56 -11.55 21.17
C GLN A 236 -4.55 -10.90 22.13
N GLU A 237 -4.07 -10.28 23.21
CA GLU A 237 -4.91 -9.53 24.16
C GLU A 237 -5.64 -8.37 23.51
N GLY A 238 -4.99 -7.70 22.53
CA GLY A 238 -5.60 -6.65 21.73
C GLY A 238 -6.68 -7.17 20.79
N LYS A 239 -6.48 -8.37 20.22
CA LYS A 239 -7.48 -9.05 19.41
C LYS A 239 -8.73 -9.40 20.24
N ASP A 240 -8.53 -9.95 21.43
CA ASP A 240 -9.62 -10.33 22.32
C ASP A 240 -10.46 -9.12 22.77
N ARG A 241 -9.84 -7.94 22.88
CA ARG A 241 -10.45 -6.67 23.28
C ARG A 241 -10.90 -5.78 22.12
N GLN A 242 -10.77 -6.26 20.87
CA GLN A 242 -11.12 -5.52 19.66
C GLN A 242 -10.33 -4.20 19.48
N ALA A 243 -9.07 -4.17 19.92
CA ALA A 243 -8.25 -2.96 19.92
C ALA A 243 -8.02 -2.39 18.51
N MET A 244 -7.89 -3.24 17.47
CA MET A 244 -7.75 -2.77 16.09
C MET A 244 -9.05 -2.15 15.56
N THR A 245 -10.21 -2.71 15.91
CA THR A 245 -11.51 -2.11 15.58
C THR A 245 -11.64 -0.71 16.20
N TYR A 246 -11.26 -0.56 17.46
CA TYR A 246 -11.22 0.74 18.14
C TYR A 246 -10.25 1.71 17.47
N LEU A 247 -9.01 1.27 17.15
CA LEU A 247 -8.00 2.12 16.51
C LEU A 247 -8.50 2.70 15.17
N LEU A 248 -9.04 1.83 14.31
CA LEU A 248 -9.53 2.25 12.99
C LEU A 248 -10.74 3.17 13.11
N ASP A 249 -11.68 2.86 13.98
CA ASP A 249 -12.83 3.71 14.25
C ASP A 249 -12.43 5.11 14.74
N GLN A 250 -11.46 5.20 15.64
CA GLN A 250 -10.95 6.48 16.13
C GLN A 250 -10.25 7.30 15.04
N VAL A 251 -9.53 6.65 14.10
CA VAL A 251 -8.95 7.36 12.95
C VAL A 251 -10.05 7.86 12.01
N ILE A 252 -11.08 7.06 11.75
CA ILE A 252 -12.24 7.45 10.95
C ILE A 252 -12.96 8.63 11.61
N GLN A 253 -13.25 8.56 12.91
CA GLN A 253 -13.92 9.61 13.65
C GLN A 253 -13.16 10.95 13.62
N GLN A 254 -11.83 10.92 13.82
CA GLN A 254 -10.98 12.12 13.82
C GLN A 254 -10.87 12.80 12.45
N ASN A 255 -11.16 12.09 11.37
CA ASN A 255 -11.04 12.60 10.01
C ASN A 255 -12.38 12.68 9.27
N ALA A 256 -13.50 12.34 9.91
CA ALA A 256 -14.83 12.50 9.33
C ALA A 256 -15.15 13.99 9.05
N GLY A 257 -15.90 14.24 7.99
CA GLY A 257 -16.23 15.57 7.49
C GLY A 257 -15.11 16.23 6.66
N GLN A 258 -14.01 15.54 6.40
CA GLN A 258 -12.92 16.04 5.56
C GLN A 258 -12.96 15.37 4.17
N PRO A 259 -12.54 16.07 3.08
CA PRO A 259 -12.51 15.51 1.74
C PRO A 259 -11.31 14.53 1.57
N ILE A 260 -11.31 13.50 2.38
CA ILE A 260 -10.24 12.49 2.49
C ILE A 260 -10.83 11.10 2.25
N THR A 261 -10.13 10.29 1.47
CA THR A 261 -10.39 8.86 1.35
C THR A 261 -9.53 8.10 2.35
N PHE A 262 -10.14 7.24 3.17
CA PHE A 262 -9.43 6.26 3.97
C PHE A 262 -9.25 4.97 3.16
N ASP A 263 -7.99 4.59 2.97
CA ASP A 263 -7.56 3.44 2.19
C ASP A 263 -7.08 2.34 3.16
N PHE A 264 -7.83 1.24 3.21
CA PHE A 264 -7.49 0.10 4.07
C PHE A 264 -6.36 -0.77 3.50
N GLU A 265 -5.81 -0.42 2.33
CA GLU A 265 -4.88 -1.30 1.61
C GLU A 265 -5.46 -2.70 1.38
N GLY A 266 -6.72 -2.82 1.16
CA GLY A 266 -7.53 -4.00 0.90
C GLY A 266 -6.80 -5.34 0.83
N SER A 267 -7.53 -6.40 0.73
CA SER A 267 -6.90 -7.72 0.70
C SER A 267 -7.67 -8.70 -0.19
N ASP A 268 -6.92 -9.55 -0.90
CA ASP A 268 -7.47 -10.75 -1.53
C ASP A 268 -7.80 -11.86 -0.50
N ASP A 269 -7.33 -11.71 0.76
CA ASP A 269 -7.79 -12.56 1.87
C ASP A 269 -9.21 -12.18 2.29
N GLU A 270 -10.15 -13.11 2.15
CA GLU A 270 -11.58 -12.91 2.39
C GLU A 270 -11.92 -12.45 3.82
N ASN A 271 -11.18 -12.91 4.83
CA ASN A 271 -11.43 -12.53 6.22
C ASN A 271 -10.99 -11.10 6.48
N LEU A 272 -9.85 -10.72 5.91
CA LEU A 272 -9.32 -9.36 6.04
C LEU A 272 -10.16 -8.37 5.24
N ALA A 273 -10.57 -8.72 4.01
CA ALA A 273 -11.50 -7.93 3.21
C ALA A 273 -12.83 -7.69 3.94
N ARG A 274 -13.41 -8.75 4.53
CA ARG A 274 -14.65 -8.65 5.32
C ARG A 274 -14.49 -7.74 6.53
N PHE A 275 -13.32 -7.74 7.17
CA PHE A 275 -13.03 -6.85 8.29
C PHE A 275 -13.03 -5.39 7.85
N TYR A 276 -12.37 -5.05 6.74
CA TYR A 276 -12.30 -3.69 6.21
C TYR A 276 -13.65 -3.21 5.67
N LEU A 277 -14.35 -4.02 4.89
CA LEU A 277 -15.70 -3.72 4.41
C LEU A 277 -16.68 -3.48 5.57
N GLY A 278 -16.41 -4.09 6.72
CA GLY A 278 -17.18 -3.91 7.93
C GLY A 278 -17.29 -2.45 8.40
N PHE A 279 -16.35 -1.58 8.04
CA PHE A 279 -16.39 -0.14 8.34
C PHE A 279 -17.20 0.67 7.30
N GLY A 280 -17.99 0.02 6.46
CA GLY A 280 -18.82 0.70 5.44
C GLY A 280 -18.03 1.17 4.22
N GLY A 281 -16.80 0.69 4.05
CA GLY A 281 -16.00 0.96 2.86
C GLY A 281 -16.55 0.27 1.61
N ASN A 282 -16.15 0.76 0.45
CA ASN A 282 -16.48 0.20 -0.85
C ASN A 282 -15.32 -0.61 -1.40
N GLU A 283 -15.64 -1.76 -2.00
CA GLU A 283 -14.66 -2.53 -2.76
C GLU A 283 -14.34 -1.79 -4.06
N VAL A 284 -13.04 -1.58 -4.30
CA VAL A 284 -12.52 -1.11 -5.59
C VAL A 284 -11.51 -2.12 -6.11
N LYS A 285 -11.34 -2.17 -7.43
CA LYS A 285 -10.40 -3.08 -8.06
C LYS A 285 -9.23 -2.30 -8.65
N TYR A 286 -8.03 -2.85 -8.52
CA TYR A 286 -6.85 -2.35 -9.20
C TYR A 286 -6.17 -3.49 -9.98
N PRO A 287 -5.61 -3.20 -11.18
CA PRO A 287 -5.02 -4.24 -12.02
C PRO A 287 -3.59 -4.58 -11.59
N SER A 288 -3.17 -5.81 -11.87
CA SER A 288 -1.76 -6.20 -11.98
C SER A 288 -1.43 -6.51 -13.42
N TYR A 289 -0.17 -6.38 -13.78
CA TYR A 289 0.34 -6.69 -15.10
C TYR A 289 1.49 -7.69 -15.03
N THR A 290 1.32 -8.80 -15.74
CA THR A 290 2.32 -9.86 -15.82
C THR A 290 2.71 -10.11 -17.27
N PHE A 291 4.01 -10.14 -17.56
CA PHE A 291 4.51 -10.67 -18.80
C PHE A 291 5.69 -11.61 -18.58
N ASN A 292 5.87 -12.56 -19.52
CA ASN A 292 6.95 -13.52 -19.46
C ASN A 292 7.59 -13.72 -20.85
N ARG A 293 8.72 -13.05 -21.08
CA ARG A 293 9.53 -13.09 -22.29
C ARG A 293 10.78 -14.01 -22.14
N LEU A 294 10.75 -14.93 -21.16
CA LEU A 294 11.83 -15.88 -20.94
C LEU A 294 11.85 -16.96 -22.02
N SER A 295 13.02 -17.54 -22.27
CA SER A 295 13.14 -18.76 -23.06
C SER A 295 12.41 -19.93 -22.40
N PRO A 296 12.07 -21.01 -23.12
CA PRO A 296 11.46 -22.20 -22.52
C PRO A 296 12.18 -22.73 -21.28
N ALA A 297 13.51 -22.79 -21.33
CA ALA A 297 14.33 -23.18 -20.18
C ALA A 297 14.19 -22.19 -19.00
N GLY A 298 14.19 -20.88 -19.27
CA GLY A 298 13.98 -19.85 -18.25
C GLY A 298 12.61 -19.94 -17.62
N LYS A 299 11.56 -20.27 -18.38
CA LYS A 299 10.19 -20.50 -17.86
C LYS A 299 10.14 -21.69 -16.91
N ALA A 300 10.84 -22.79 -17.26
CA ALA A 300 10.93 -23.96 -16.38
C ALA A 300 11.64 -23.64 -15.05
N VAL A 301 12.74 -22.92 -15.08
CA VAL A 301 13.45 -22.45 -13.87
C VAL A 301 12.55 -21.55 -13.03
N LEU A 302 11.84 -20.62 -13.63
CA LEU A 302 10.89 -19.73 -12.92
C LEU A 302 9.78 -20.53 -12.24
N LYS A 303 9.23 -21.55 -12.91
CA LYS A 303 8.18 -22.43 -12.35
C LYS A 303 8.66 -23.17 -11.10
N VAL A 304 9.86 -23.75 -11.17
CA VAL A 304 10.48 -24.44 -10.01
C VAL A 304 10.72 -23.46 -8.86
N TRP A 305 11.17 -22.25 -9.16
CA TRP A 305 11.41 -21.23 -8.13
C TRP A 305 10.11 -20.73 -7.48
N LYS A 306 9.05 -20.49 -8.27
CA LYS A 306 7.73 -20.09 -7.72
C LYS A 306 7.06 -21.23 -6.91
N GLY A 307 7.26 -22.47 -7.30
CA GLY A 307 6.71 -23.64 -6.60
C GLY A 307 7.42 -23.98 -5.28
N ARG A 308 8.57 -23.33 -4.98
CA ARG A 308 9.30 -23.45 -3.70
C ARG A 308 8.99 -22.30 -2.71
N LYS A 309 8.08 -21.43 -3.06
CA LYS A 309 7.53 -20.34 -2.23
C LYS A 309 6.11 -20.70 -1.84
#